data_eaaccca08296a44b7e938352187df0cb
#
_entry.id   eaaccca08296a44b7e938352187df0cb
#
_cell.length_a   1.000
_cell.length_b   1.000
_cell.length_c   1.000
_cell.angle_alpha   90.00
_cell.angle_beta   90.00
_cell.angle_gamma   90.00
#
_symmetry.space_group_name_H-M   'P 1'
#
loop_
_entity.id
_entity.type
_entity.pdbx_description
1 polymer ?
#
loop_
_entity_poly.entity_id
_entity_poly.type
_entity_poly.pdbx_seq_one_letter_code
_entity_poly.pdbx_strand_id
1 'polypeptide(L)'
;MKKILVAIVALTIMSNVCEARTRRRSYPTKSYSYTNYKPVDNKTAQGVANTMASRNYVSHFGGHPGMYEGCGSGFSKDQAYNNCCYSRSGMKTVDVGYAQSTNGMWYCCRRYVR
;
A
#
# COMPACT_ATOMS: atom_id res chain seq x y z
N MET A 1 -19.24 -40.30 -31.27
CA MET A 1 -19.57 -40.19 -29.85
C MET A 1 -18.41 -39.73 -28.97
N LYS A 2 -17.18 -40.14 -29.22
CA LYS A 2 -16.03 -39.70 -28.40
C LYS A 2 -15.72 -38.21 -28.48
N LYS A 3 -16.01 -37.53 -29.59
CA LYS A 3 -15.75 -36.08 -29.74
C LYS A 3 -16.75 -35.18 -28.98
N ILE A 4 -17.98 -35.64 -28.77
CA ILE A 4 -19.01 -34.88 -28.04
C ILE A 4 -18.74 -34.90 -26.53
N LEU A 5 -18.24 -36.02 -26.00
CA LEU A 5 -17.92 -36.14 -24.58
C LEU A 5 -16.78 -35.20 -24.13
N VAL A 6 -15.78 -35.03 -24.99
CA VAL A 6 -14.66 -34.13 -24.74
C VAL A 6 -15.09 -32.65 -24.66
N ALA A 7 -16.03 -32.26 -25.55
CA ALA A 7 -16.57 -30.91 -25.58
C ALA A 7 -17.39 -30.59 -24.32
N ILE A 8 -18.17 -31.53 -23.81
CA ILE A 8 -19.00 -31.38 -22.60
C ILE A 8 -18.10 -31.26 -21.35
N VAL A 9 -17.03 -32.05 -21.26
CA VAL A 9 -16.07 -31.98 -20.16
C VAL A 9 -15.32 -30.64 -20.14
N ALA A 10 -14.93 -30.10 -21.29
CA ALA A 10 -14.31 -28.79 -21.41
C ALA A 10 -15.24 -27.66 -20.98
N LEU A 11 -16.54 -27.73 -21.32
CA LEU A 11 -17.52 -26.74 -20.89
C LEU A 11 -17.76 -26.78 -19.38
N THR A 12 -17.76 -27.95 -18.77
CA THR A 12 -17.94 -28.13 -17.33
C THR A 12 -16.78 -27.57 -16.52
N ILE A 13 -15.55 -27.72 -17.04
CA ILE A 13 -14.34 -27.15 -16.41
C ILE A 13 -14.34 -25.61 -16.49
N MET A 14 -14.80 -25.03 -17.60
CA MET A 14 -14.90 -23.57 -17.76
C MET A 14 -15.94 -22.94 -16.83
N SER A 15 -17.08 -23.59 -16.60
CA SER A 15 -18.11 -23.09 -15.67
C SER A 15 -17.64 -23.12 -14.23
N ASN A 16 -16.87 -24.11 -13.81
CA ASN A 16 -16.29 -24.19 -12.47
C ASN A 16 -15.25 -23.10 -12.22
N VAL A 17 -14.49 -22.70 -13.21
CA VAL A 17 -13.50 -21.61 -13.09
C VAL A 17 -14.19 -20.24 -12.95
N CYS A 18 -15.34 -20.01 -13.61
CA CYS A 18 -16.12 -18.80 -13.44
C CYS A 18 -16.78 -18.69 -12.06
N GLU A 19 -17.27 -19.76 -11.49
CA GLU A 19 -17.83 -19.76 -10.12
C GLU A 19 -16.79 -19.46 -9.05
N ALA A 20 -15.55 -19.93 -9.22
CA ALA A 20 -14.47 -19.65 -8.27
C ALA A 20 -14.09 -18.16 -8.22
N ARG A 21 -14.30 -17.42 -9.31
CA ARG A 21 -14.01 -15.97 -9.38
C ARG A 21 -15.09 -15.10 -8.77
N THR A 22 -16.32 -15.57 -8.69
CA THR A 22 -17.47 -14.82 -8.14
C THR A 22 -17.62 -14.99 -6.63
N ARG A 23 -16.97 -15.95 -6.02
CA ARG A 23 -16.92 -16.06 -4.55
C ARG A 23 -16.08 -14.92 -4.01
N ARG A 24 -16.71 -13.82 -3.65
CA ARG A 24 -16.10 -12.79 -2.82
C ARG A 24 -15.62 -13.45 -1.54
N ARG A 25 -14.30 -13.59 -1.40
CA ARG A 25 -13.74 -13.93 -0.09
C ARG A 25 -14.14 -12.79 0.85
N SER A 26 -15.08 -13.06 1.74
CA SER A 26 -15.28 -12.19 2.88
C SER A 26 -14.01 -12.28 3.71
N TYR A 27 -13.17 -11.27 3.61
CA TYR A 27 -12.04 -11.14 4.52
C TYR A 27 -12.62 -10.95 5.91
N PRO A 28 -12.19 -11.74 6.90
CA PRO A 28 -12.59 -11.48 8.28
C PRO A 28 -12.15 -10.04 8.58
N THR A 29 -13.09 -9.17 8.82
CA THR A 29 -12.83 -7.85 9.39
C THR A 29 -12.24 -8.11 10.77
N LYS A 30 -10.91 -8.08 10.86
CA LYS A 30 -10.26 -8.05 12.18
C LYS A 30 -10.72 -6.75 12.82
N SER A 31 -11.56 -6.87 13.84
CA SER A 31 -11.82 -5.76 14.73
C SER A 31 -10.50 -5.44 15.43
N TYR A 32 -9.82 -4.38 15.00
CA TYR A 32 -8.67 -3.88 15.71
C TYR A 32 -9.16 -3.30 17.02
N SER A 33 -8.77 -3.91 18.15
CA SER A 33 -8.99 -3.29 19.43
C SER A 33 -8.12 -2.02 19.50
N TYR A 34 -8.75 -0.87 19.63
CA TYR A 34 -8.11 0.44 19.68
C TYR A 34 -7.24 0.66 20.93
N THR A 35 -7.01 -0.35 21.75
CA THR A 35 -6.36 -0.22 23.07
C THR A 35 -4.85 0.01 23.02
N ASN A 36 -4.19 -0.07 21.85
CA ASN A 36 -2.75 0.19 21.67
C ASN A 36 -2.47 1.19 20.55
N TYR A 37 -3.28 2.22 20.44
CA TYR A 37 -3.08 3.27 19.45
C TYR A 37 -1.87 4.11 19.78
N LYS A 38 -0.73 3.82 19.14
CA LYS A 38 0.39 4.77 19.15
C LYS A 38 -0.06 6.02 18.41
N PRO A 39 0.08 7.21 18.99
CA PRO A 39 -0.30 8.44 18.30
C PRO A 39 0.44 8.57 16.97
N VAL A 40 -0.24 9.07 15.97
CA VAL A 40 0.35 9.36 14.68
C VAL A 40 1.26 10.57 14.83
N ASP A 41 2.54 10.40 14.53
CA ASP A 41 3.44 11.54 14.34
C ASP A 41 3.40 11.97 12.88
N ASN A 42 2.73 13.07 12.61
CA ASN A 42 2.60 13.64 11.26
C ASN A 42 3.20 15.03 11.12
N LYS A 43 3.94 15.50 12.14
CA LYS A 43 4.55 16.83 12.13
C LYS A 43 5.69 16.94 11.13
N THR A 44 6.44 15.87 10.94
CA THR A 44 7.59 15.79 10.05
C THR A 44 7.43 14.63 9.06
N ALA A 45 8.12 14.69 7.94
CA ALA A 45 8.17 13.57 7.00
C ALA A 45 8.76 12.31 7.66
N GLN A 46 9.77 12.49 8.52
CA GLN A 46 10.34 11.37 9.28
C GLN A 46 9.32 10.73 10.23
N GLY A 47 8.50 11.52 10.90
CA GLY A 47 7.43 11.01 11.77
C GLY A 47 6.39 10.21 11.00
N VAL A 48 6.02 10.66 9.81
CA VAL A 48 5.11 9.90 8.92
C VAL A 48 5.75 8.59 8.46
N ALA A 49 7.01 8.61 8.06
CA ALA A 49 7.72 7.39 7.67
C ALA A 49 7.82 6.38 8.83
N ASN A 50 8.14 6.84 10.03
CA ASN A 50 8.17 5.99 11.23
C ASN A 50 6.80 5.38 11.53
N THR A 51 5.74 6.15 11.36
CA THR A 51 4.36 5.68 11.58
C THR A 51 3.99 4.61 10.55
N MET A 52 4.29 4.83 9.28
CA MET A 52 4.06 3.84 8.23
C MET A 52 4.83 2.53 8.50
N ALA A 53 6.10 2.63 8.85
CA ALA A 53 6.93 1.47 9.16
C ALA A 53 6.39 0.68 10.37
N SER A 54 5.95 1.35 11.42
CA SER A 54 5.39 0.71 12.60
C SER A 54 4.05 -0.01 12.33
N ARG A 55 3.33 0.44 11.31
CA ARG A 55 2.03 -0.12 10.91
C ARG A 55 2.11 -1.06 9.70
N ASN A 56 3.27 -1.15 9.07
CA ASN A 56 3.50 -1.96 7.85
C ASN A 56 2.57 -1.62 6.69
N TYR A 57 2.20 -0.37 6.50
CA TYR A 57 1.45 0.06 5.33
C TYR A 57 1.66 1.54 4.99
N VAL A 58 1.47 1.86 3.71
CA VAL A 58 1.58 3.22 3.19
C VAL A 58 0.27 3.96 3.42
N SER A 59 0.35 5.15 4.00
CA SER A 59 -0.80 6.03 4.17
C SER A 59 -0.37 7.49 4.28
N HIS A 60 -1.27 8.38 3.89
CA HIS A 60 -1.10 9.81 4.08
C HIS A 60 -1.70 10.22 5.43
N PHE A 61 -0.88 10.74 6.31
CA PHE A 61 -1.33 11.21 7.62
C PHE A 61 -1.57 12.73 7.65
N GLY A 62 -1.15 13.44 6.61
CA GLY A 62 -1.34 14.88 6.48
C GLY A 62 -0.52 15.66 7.51
N GLY A 63 -1.06 16.78 7.98
CA GLY A 63 -0.54 17.48 9.15
C GLY A 63 0.32 18.70 8.86
N HIS A 64 0.58 19.06 7.62
CA HIS A 64 1.28 20.30 7.30
C HIS A 64 0.53 21.11 6.25
N PRO A 65 -0.13 22.22 6.64
CA PRO A 65 -0.84 23.09 5.71
C PRO A 65 0.10 23.67 4.63
N GLY A 66 -0.37 23.74 3.41
CA GLY A 66 0.37 24.33 2.29
C GLY A 66 1.45 23.46 1.66
N MET A 67 1.59 22.22 2.09
CA MET A 67 2.50 21.25 1.48
C MET A 67 1.74 20.06 0.89
N TYR A 68 2.31 19.47 -0.16
CA TYR A 68 1.86 18.20 -0.69
C TYR A 68 2.65 17.07 -0.04
N GLU A 69 2.01 15.96 0.26
CA GLU A 69 2.64 14.80 0.86
C GLU A 69 2.58 13.62 -0.10
N GLY A 70 3.72 13.03 -0.38
CA GLY A 70 3.83 11.78 -1.13
C GLY A 70 4.42 10.69 -0.24
N CYS A 71 3.79 9.53 -0.22
CA CYS A 71 4.24 8.38 0.54
C CYS A 71 4.46 7.19 -0.38
N GLY A 72 5.47 6.40 -0.06
CA GLY A 72 5.82 5.22 -0.85
C GLY A 72 6.55 4.18 -0.02
N SER A 73 6.57 2.97 -0.53
CA SER A 73 7.31 1.85 0.06
C SER A 73 8.10 1.09 -1.00
N GLY A 74 9.09 0.35 -0.56
CA GLY A 74 9.92 -0.45 -1.44
C GLY A 74 10.89 -1.33 -0.66
N PHE A 75 11.64 -2.14 -1.39
CA PHE A 75 12.65 -3.03 -0.82
C PHE A 75 13.96 -2.29 -0.48
N SER A 76 14.13 -1.07 -0.96
CA SER A 76 15.26 -0.19 -0.67
C SER A 76 14.78 1.25 -0.43
N LYS A 77 15.65 2.08 0.16
CA LYS A 77 15.36 3.52 0.33
C LYS A 77 15.06 4.20 -1.01
N ASP A 78 15.88 3.93 -2.02
CA ASP A 78 15.73 4.54 -3.33
C ASP A 78 14.40 4.14 -3.99
N GLN A 79 14.01 2.89 -3.87
CA GLN A 79 12.74 2.42 -4.40
C GLN A 79 11.57 3.08 -3.67
N ALA A 80 11.60 3.15 -2.35
CA ALA A 80 10.58 3.82 -1.55
C ALA A 80 10.47 5.32 -1.91
N TYR A 81 11.60 5.99 -2.09
CA TYR A 81 11.67 7.38 -2.52
C TYR A 81 11.03 7.60 -3.88
N ASN A 82 11.36 6.77 -4.87
CA ASN A 82 10.84 6.87 -6.23
C ASN A 82 9.36 6.47 -6.33
N ASN A 83 8.88 5.65 -5.41
CA ASN A 83 7.47 5.23 -5.36
C ASN A 83 6.56 6.24 -4.65
N CYS A 84 7.11 7.29 -4.04
CA CYS A 84 6.29 8.34 -3.44
C CYS A 84 5.40 9.00 -4.49
N CYS A 85 4.16 9.31 -4.11
CA CYS A 85 3.27 10.12 -4.93
C CYS A 85 3.94 11.44 -5.30
N TYR A 86 3.64 11.97 -6.47
CA TYR A 86 4.24 13.23 -6.99
C TYR A 86 5.76 13.17 -7.24
N SER A 87 6.40 12.02 -7.19
CA SER A 87 7.86 11.90 -7.41
C SER A 87 8.31 12.43 -8.78
N ARG A 88 7.42 12.43 -9.78
CA ARG A 88 7.66 12.91 -11.15
C ARG A 88 6.94 14.22 -11.48
N SER A 89 6.40 14.91 -10.48
CA SER A 89 5.60 16.12 -10.68
C SER A 89 6.40 17.37 -11.00
N GLY A 90 7.73 17.36 -10.79
CA GLY A 90 8.57 18.55 -10.87
C GLY A 90 8.48 19.47 -9.65
N MET A 91 7.67 19.14 -8.65
CA MET A 91 7.63 19.89 -7.39
C MET A 91 8.91 19.72 -6.60
N LYS A 92 9.27 20.76 -5.83
CA LYS A 92 10.45 20.73 -4.99
C LYS A 92 10.20 19.93 -3.70
N THR A 93 11.03 18.93 -3.43
CA THR A 93 11.06 18.24 -2.15
C THR A 93 11.71 19.12 -1.10
N VAL A 94 11.00 19.40 -0.01
CA VAL A 94 11.47 20.24 1.10
C VAL A 94 11.70 19.48 2.40
N ASP A 95 11.09 18.32 2.54
CA ASP A 95 11.28 17.43 3.69
C ASP A 95 11.16 15.98 3.21
N VAL A 96 11.99 15.11 3.74
CA VAL A 96 11.99 13.69 3.42
C VAL A 96 12.33 12.86 4.65
N GLY A 97 11.63 11.76 4.84
CA GLY A 97 11.88 10.82 5.91
C GLY A 97 11.85 9.38 5.41
N TYR A 98 12.66 8.54 6.03
CA TYR A 98 12.74 7.11 5.75
C TYR A 98 12.62 6.31 7.03
N ALA A 99 11.96 5.17 6.95
CA ALA A 99 11.96 4.19 8.03
C ALA A 99 11.85 2.78 7.46
N GLN A 100 12.49 1.85 8.12
CA GLN A 100 12.41 0.43 7.77
C GLN A 100 11.55 -0.30 8.80
N SER A 101 10.59 -1.09 8.33
CA SER A 101 9.80 -1.93 9.21
C SER A 101 10.55 -3.21 9.59
N THR A 102 10.04 -3.91 10.58
CA THR A 102 10.62 -5.19 11.06
C THR A 102 10.64 -6.28 10.00
N ASN A 103 9.80 -6.19 8.97
CA ASN A 103 9.78 -7.11 7.83
C ASN A 103 10.78 -6.77 6.73
N GLY A 104 11.59 -5.72 6.90
CA GLY A 104 12.59 -5.27 5.94
C GLY A 104 12.11 -4.28 4.89
N MET A 105 10.81 -3.98 4.82
CA MET A 105 10.29 -2.97 3.88
C MET A 105 10.71 -1.57 4.30
N TRP A 106 11.10 -0.77 3.31
CA TRP A 106 11.37 0.65 3.48
C TRP A 106 10.13 1.49 3.19
N TYR A 107 9.95 2.52 3.99
CA TYR A 107 8.89 3.51 3.84
C TYR A 107 9.52 4.89 3.71
N CYS A 108 8.96 5.69 2.81
CA CYS A 108 9.41 7.05 2.57
C CYS A 108 8.22 7.99 2.59
N CYS A 109 8.39 9.13 3.22
CA CYS A 109 7.50 10.27 3.09
C CYS A 109 8.28 11.44 2.52
N ARG A 110 7.73 12.09 1.51
CA ARG A 110 8.29 13.31 0.92
C ARG A 110 7.26 14.41 1.02
N ARG A 111 7.71 15.60 1.40
CA ARG A 111 6.87 16.79 1.37
C ARG A 111 7.37 17.74 0.31
N TYR A 112 6.44 18.30 -0.43
CA TYR A 112 6.73 19.10 -1.61
C TYR A 112 6.08 20.47 -1.50
N VAL A 113 6.70 21.44 -2.19
CA VAL A 113 6.13 22.74 -2.49
C VAL A 113 6.19 22.98 -3.99
N ARG A 114 5.29 23.81 -4.53
CA ARG A 114 5.33 24.27 -5.92
C ARG A 114 6.35 25.39 -6.11
#